data_3ccb319079d3b40f2d42be5de76a34c3
#
_entry.id   3ccb319079d3b40f2d42be5de76a34c3
#
_cell.length_a   1.000
_cell.length_b   1.000
_cell.length_c   1.000
_cell.angle_alpha   90.00
_cell.angle_beta   90.00
_cell.angle_gamma   90.00
#
_symmetry.space_group_name_H-M   'P 1'
#
loop_
_entity.id
_entity.type
_entity.pdbx_description
1 polymer ?
#
loop_
_entity_poly.entity_id
_entity_poly.type
_entity_poly.pdbx_seq_one_letter_code
_entity_poly.pdbx_strand_id
1 'polypeptide(L)'
;GEMQVNFALDRELRDEKYPFTRLKGQDVNTLIFQSLSAANAAYKIAKSMADEGEVIGPIQIGLNKPIHFTDFEADVRDIVNVTAIAVLDATVRAHYNTTEV
;
A
#
# COMPACT_ATOMS: atom_id res chain seq x y z
N GLY A 1 -10.62 -4.17 -14.36
CA GLY A 1 -10.88 -3.73 -13.00
C GLY A 1 -12.09 -4.39 -12.43
N GLU A 2 -12.39 -4.09 -11.24
CA GLU A 2 -13.41 -4.64 -10.37
C GLU A 2 -13.49 -6.17 -10.40
N MET A 3 -12.76 -6.80 -9.51
CA MET A 3 -12.88 -8.24 -9.27
C MET A 3 -12.84 -8.52 -7.78
N GLN A 4 -13.39 -9.67 -7.38
CA GLN A 4 -13.28 -10.11 -6.00
C GLN A 4 -11.81 -10.37 -5.66
N VAL A 5 -11.45 -10.17 -4.40
CA VAL A 5 -10.05 -10.24 -3.96
C VAL A 5 -9.42 -11.62 -4.18
N ASN A 6 -10.21 -12.70 -4.10
CA ASN A 6 -9.72 -14.05 -4.37
C ASN A 6 -9.25 -14.21 -5.82
N PHE A 7 -9.95 -13.64 -6.78
CA PHE A 7 -9.52 -13.64 -8.18
C PHE A 7 -8.27 -12.79 -8.39
N ALA A 8 -8.16 -11.69 -7.66
CA ALA A 8 -6.97 -10.84 -7.76
C ALA A 8 -5.71 -11.55 -7.24
N LEU A 9 -5.83 -12.29 -6.14
CA LEU A 9 -4.69 -12.92 -5.48
C LEU A 9 -4.33 -14.30 -6.02
N ASP A 10 -5.29 -15.03 -6.57
CA ASP A 10 -5.08 -16.38 -7.11
C ASP A 10 -4.94 -16.31 -8.63
N ARG A 11 -3.71 -16.42 -9.11
CA ARG A 11 -3.39 -16.32 -10.53
C ARG A 11 -4.11 -17.39 -11.37
N GLU A 12 -4.10 -18.63 -10.90
CA GLU A 12 -4.71 -19.73 -11.65
C GLU A 12 -6.23 -19.55 -11.79
N LEU A 13 -6.87 -19.21 -10.69
CA LEU A 13 -8.30 -18.94 -10.66
C LEU A 13 -8.66 -17.76 -11.56
N ARG A 14 -7.88 -16.69 -11.49
CA ARG A 14 -8.08 -15.50 -12.34
C ARG A 14 -7.94 -15.82 -13.82
N ASP A 15 -6.88 -16.53 -14.19
CA ASP A 15 -6.61 -16.86 -15.59
C ASP A 15 -7.67 -17.78 -16.16
N GLU A 16 -8.22 -18.68 -15.35
CA GLU A 16 -9.33 -19.54 -15.74
C GLU A 16 -10.62 -18.76 -15.96
N LYS A 17 -10.98 -17.88 -15.05
CA LYS A 17 -12.26 -17.16 -15.07
C LYS A 17 -12.23 -15.89 -15.92
N TYR A 18 -11.07 -15.27 -16.06
CA TYR A 18 -10.87 -14.03 -16.82
C TYR A 18 -9.71 -14.16 -17.80
N PRO A 19 -9.82 -15.09 -18.81
CA PRO A 19 -8.69 -15.35 -19.72
C PRO A 19 -8.34 -14.15 -20.61
N PHE A 20 -9.21 -13.14 -20.67
CA PHE A 20 -9.01 -11.92 -21.45
C PHE A 20 -8.31 -10.81 -20.66
N THR A 21 -8.01 -11.02 -19.37
CA THR A 21 -7.38 -9.98 -18.54
C THR A 21 -5.94 -9.72 -18.99
N ARG A 22 -5.51 -8.47 -18.89
CA ARG A 22 -4.11 -8.08 -19.12
C ARG A 22 -3.17 -8.63 -18.05
N LEU A 23 -3.70 -9.08 -16.93
CA LEU A 23 -2.93 -9.66 -15.82
C LEU A 23 -2.69 -11.17 -16.00
N LYS A 24 -3.14 -11.75 -17.11
CA LYS A 24 -3.00 -13.18 -17.36
C LYS A 24 -1.54 -13.64 -17.23
N GLY A 25 -1.33 -14.68 -16.44
CA GLY A 25 -0.01 -15.24 -16.20
C GLY A 25 0.88 -14.43 -15.26
N GLN A 26 0.36 -13.37 -14.65
CA GLN A 26 1.12 -12.48 -13.77
C GLN A 26 0.60 -12.53 -12.33
N ASP A 27 1.49 -12.43 -11.38
CA ASP A 27 1.13 -12.22 -9.98
C ASP A 27 0.93 -10.73 -9.73
N VAL A 28 -0.11 -10.40 -8.97
CA VAL A 28 -0.35 -9.00 -8.59
C VAL A 28 0.45 -8.65 -7.34
N ASN A 29 0.93 -7.42 -7.29
CA ASN A 29 1.67 -6.88 -6.15
C ASN A 29 1.04 -5.63 -5.54
N THR A 30 -0.07 -5.18 -6.11
CA THR A 30 -0.75 -3.96 -5.66
C THR A 30 -2.25 -4.17 -5.74
N LEU A 31 -2.95 -3.88 -4.66
CA LEU A 31 -4.41 -3.94 -4.60
C LEU A 31 -4.98 -2.54 -4.42
N ILE A 32 -5.92 -2.18 -5.30
CA ILE A 32 -6.65 -0.92 -5.22
C ILE A 32 -8.04 -1.21 -4.68
N PHE A 33 -8.38 -0.60 -3.57
CA PHE A 33 -9.68 -0.78 -2.93
C PHE A 33 -10.62 0.36 -3.30
N GLN A 34 -11.91 0.07 -3.37
CA GLN A 34 -12.93 1.04 -3.76
C GLN A 34 -13.24 2.06 -2.66
N SER A 35 -12.92 1.75 -1.41
CA SER A 35 -13.18 2.63 -0.29
C SER A 35 -12.07 2.57 0.74
N LEU A 36 -11.92 3.66 1.48
CA LEU A 36 -10.96 3.74 2.57
C LEU A 36 -11.29 2.70 3.66
N SER A 37 -12.57 2.50 3.96
CA SER A 37 -13.00 1.52 4.97
C SER A 37 -12.55 0.10 4.60
N ALA A 38 -12.71 -0.30 3.34
CA ALA A 38 -12.29 -1.61 2.86
C ALA A 38 -10.78 -1.76 2.94
N ALA A 39 -10.03 -0.75 2.52
CA ALA A 39 -8.57 -0.75 2.58
C ALA A 39 -8.06 -0.83 4.02
N ASN A 40 -8.66 -0.05 4.92
CA ASN A 40 -8.28 -0.07 6.34
C ASN A 40 -8.53 -1.44 6.97
N ALA A 41 -9.68 -2.07 6.68
CA ALA A 41 -9.99 -3.40 7.19
C ALA A 41 -8.97 -4.42 6.68
N ALA A 42 -8.66 -4.40 5.39
CA ALA A 42 -7.67 -5.30 4.79
C ALA A 42 -6.28 -5.10 5.40
N TYR A 43 -5.87 -3.86 5.59
CA TYR A 43 -4.58 -3.52 6.21
C TYR A 43 -4.50 -4.04 7.65
N LYS A 44 -5.53 -3.81 8.46
CA LYS A 44 -5.57 -4.27 9.86
C LYS A 44 -5.54 -5.79 9.96
N ILE A 45 -6.29 -6.48 9.09
CA ILE A 45 -6.28 -7.95 9.04
C ILE A 45 -4.90 -8.46 8.66
N ALA A 46 -4.30 -7.92 7.61
CA ALA A 46 -2.97 -8.31 7.17
C ALA A 46 -1.93 -8.09 8.27
N LYS A 47 -1.99 -6.96 8.96
CA LYS A 47 -1.10 -6.65 10.08
C LYS A 47 -1.25 -7.63 11.23
N SER A 48 -2.49 -8.04 11.53
CA SER A 48 -2.78 -9.02 12.60
C SER A 48 -2.26 -10.41 12.28
N MET A 49 -2.22 -10.79 11.01
CA MET A 49 -1.83 -12.12 10.57
C MET A 49 -0.34 -12.22 10.21
N ALA A 50 0.38 -11.13 10.14
CA ALA A 50 1.78 -11.11 9.79
C ALA A 50 2.63 -11.53 10.99
N ASP A 51 3.15 -12.75 10.97
CA ASP A 51 4.00 -13.28 12.06
C ASP A 51 5.46 -12.87 11.91
N GLU A 52 6.01 -12.98 10.70
CA GLU A 52 7.41 -12.68 10.40
C GLU A 52 7.59 -11.53 9.41
N GLY A 53 6.51 -11.14 8.73
CA GLY A 53 6.51 -10.04 7.80
C GLY A 53 6.36 -8.71 8.49
N GLU A 54 7.01 -7.70 7.95
CA GLU A 54 6.83 -6.33 8.40
C GLU A 54 5.77 -5.63 7.55
N VAL A 55 4.80 -5.02 8.21
CA VAL A 55 3.77 -4.22 7.55
C VAL A 55 4.08 -2.76 7.84
N ILE A 56 4.40 -2.00 6.80
CA ILE A 56 4.75 -0.60 6.90
C ILE A 56 3.58 0.24 6.42
N GLY A 57 3.21 1.24 7.19
CA GLY A 57 2.14 2.17 6.84
C GLY A 57 1.34 2.59 8.07
N PRO A 58 0.29 3.39 7.86
CA PRO A 58 -0.16 3.94 6.57
C PRO A 58 0.79 5.01 6.02
N ILE A 59 0.76 5.18 4.71
CA ILE A 59 1.54 6.21 4.03
C ILE A 59 0.55 7.16 3.35
N GLN A 60 0.64 8.44 3.66
CA GLN A 60 -0.22 9.46 3.06
C GLN A 60 0.40 9.98 1.77
N ILE A 61 -0.37 9.96 0.69
CA ILE A 61 0.03 10.54 -0.60
C ILE A 61 -0.98 11.60 -1.03
N GLY A 62 -0.59 12.45 -1.95
CA GLY A 62 -1.48 13.46 -2.52
C GLY A 62 -1.48 14.80 -1.80
N LEU A 63 -0.66 14.98 -0.77
CA LEU A 63 -0.51 16.26 -0.09
C LEU A 63 0.68 17.05 -0.67
N ASN A 64 0.61 18.36 -0.58
CA ASN A 64 1.68 19.25 -1.08
C ASN A 64 2.95 19.20 -0.25
N LYS A 65 2.84 18.76 0.99
CA LYS A 65 3.96 18.65 1.93
C LYS A 65 4.03 17.23 2.50
N PRO A 66 5.20 16.79 2.96
CA PRO A 66 5.35 15.45 3.55
C PRO A 66 4.74 15.41 4.94
N ILE A 67 3.47 15.02 5.02
CA ILE A 67 2.72 14.87 6.27
C ILE A 67 2.25 13.43 6.34
N HIS A 68 2.56 12.75 7.42
CA HIS A 68 2.20 11.36 7.64
C HIS A 68 1.57 11.17 9.01
N PHE A 69 0.76 10.14 9.16
CA PHE A 69 -0.05 9.92 10.35
C PHE A 69 0.26 8.56 10.96
N THR A 70 0.18 8.47 12.28
CA THR A 70 0.27 7.19 12.99
C THR A 70 -1.03 6.96 13.75
N ASP A 71 -1.35 5.67 13.96
CA ASP A 71 -2.48 5.28 14.80
C ASP A 71 -2.14 5.43 16.29
N PHE A 72 -3.17 5.51 17.14
CA PHE A 72 -2.99 5.49 18.59
C PHE A 72 -2.34 4.19 19.08
N GLU A 73 -2.48 3.12 18.32
CA GLU A 73 -1.95 1.79 18.64
C GLU A 73 -0.53 1.57 18.12
N ALA A 74 0.08 2.59 17.53
CA ALA A 74 1.41 2.49 16.94
C ALA A 74 2.45 2.18 18.01
N ASP A 75 3.27 1.17 17.77
CA ASP A 75 4.42 0.89 18.61
C ASP A 75 5.63 1.72 18.18
N VAL A 76 6.75 1.57 18.89
CA VAL A 76 7.97 2.33 18.58
C VAL A 76 8.45 2.07 17.17
N ARG A 77 8.37 0.83 16.70
CA ARG A 77 8.81 0.47 15.35
C ARG A 77 7.95 1.11 14.27
N ASP A 78 6.64 1.17 14.49
CA ASP A 78 5.71 1.85 13.59
C ASP A 78 6.05 3.33 13.47
N ILE A 79 6.33 3.98 14.59
CA ILE A 79 6.69 5.41 14.63
C ILE A 79 8.01 5.65 13.91
N VAL A 80 9.01 4.80 14.13
CA VAL A 80 10.30 4.88 13.46
C VAL A 80 10.13 4.71 11.94
N ASN A 81 9.35 3.74 11.51
CA ASN A 81 9.12 3.48 10.10
C ASN A 81 8.40 4.64 9.41
N VAL A 82 7.36 5.18 10.02
CA VAL A 82 6.62 6.33 9.46
C VAL A 82 7.51 7.58 9.43
N THR A 83 8.34 7.78 10.45
CA THR A 83 9.29 8.89 10.48
C THR A 83 10.31 8.76 9.34
N ALA A 84 10.85 7.57 9.13
CA ALA A 84 11.77 7.31 8.02
C ALA A 84 11.11 7.58 6.65
N ILE A 85 9.87 7.17 6.47
CA ILE A 85 9.10 7.45 5.25
C ILE A 85 8.91 8.96 5.07
N ALA A 86 8.60 9.69 6.13
CA ALA A 86 8.41 11.15 6.07
C ALA A 86 9.70 11.86 5.65
N VAL A 87 10.85 11.43 6.17
CA VAL A 87 12.16 11.97 5.79
C VAL A 87 12.47 11.66 4.33
N LEU A 88 12.23 10.44 3.89
CA LEU A 88 12.44 10.05 2.50
C LEU A 88 11.54 10.86 1.55
N ASP A 89 10.27 11.02 1.89
CA ASP A 89 9.31 11.82 1.14
C ASP A 89 9.79 13.28 1.01
N ALA A 90 10.23 13.89 2.11
CA ALA A 90 10.77 15.25 2.11
C ALA A 90 12.01 15.36 1.22
N THR A 91 12.90 14.39 1.28
CA THR A 91 14.14 14.35 0.48
C THR A 91 13.84 14.24 -1.01
N VAL A 92 12.92 13.35 -1.39
CA VAL A 92 12.52 13.16 -2.78
C VAL A 92 11.85 14.43 -3.32
N ARG A 93 10.94 15.04 -2.56
CA ARG A 93 10.28 16.29 -2.97
C ARG A 93 11.27 17.43 -3.15
N ALA A 94 12.24 17.57 -2.27
CA ALA A 94 13.28 18.59 -2.38
C ALA A 94 14.11 18.39 -3.65
N HIS A 95 14.45 17.15 -3.98
CA HIS A 95 15.17 16.80 -5.20
C HIS A 95 14.38 17.20 -6.46
N TYR A 96 13.09 16.82 -6.53
CA TYR A 96 12.25 17.17 -7.68
C TYR A 96 12.03 18.68 -7.81
N ASN A 97 11.81 19.38 -6.71
CA ASN A 97 11.66 20.83 -6.74
C ASN A 97 12.93 21.54 -7.24
N THR A 98 14.11 20.99 -6.96
CA THR A 98 15.39 21.53 -7.45
C THR A 98 15.57 21.31 -8.95
N THR A 99 15.05 20.20 -9.49
CA THR A 99 15.17 19.85 -10.92
C THR A 99 14.14 20.52 -11.81
N GLU A 100 13.06 21.04 -11.27
CA GLU A 100 12.01 21.74 -12.02
C GLU A 100 12.34 23.22 -12.31
N VAL A 101 13.46 23.71 -11.87
CA VAL A 101 13.84 25.12 -12.06
C VAL A 101 14.60 25.33 -13.42
#